data_812f36c96f9746d00b14ea2038113caf
#
_entry.id   812f36c96f9746d00b14ea2038113caf
#
_cell.length_a   1.000
_cell.length_b   1.000
_cell.length_c   1.000
_cell.angle_alpha   90.00
_cell.angle_beta   90.00
_cell.angle_gamma   90.00
#
_symmetry.space_group_name_H-M   'P 1'
#
loop_
_entity.id
_entity.type
_entity.pdbx_description
1 polymer ?
#
loop_
_entity_poly.entity_id
_entity_poly.type
_entity_poly.pdbx_seq_one_letter_code
_entity_poly.pdbx_strand_id
1 'polypeptide(L)'
;MKLSELLNIDFPNMEEAMSKDEVQAEIKRRQKEAFIDAMLAAMHRLVMSKGNRRSIGSYAFDISRAFGGFDHREIESMYRDKYMAESEGYPTEITQPMLDTLEKHLDRLFAAVGIDVEFTRHFLDRVNDRRNKQPITLKELAILFKDAYNKYGKRIAQMGPDAEAVIKDMRSDVNVPFALDWDSNKQELDLIAKTVMRKKDFRTSNPELPLN
;
A
#
# COMPACT_ATOMS: atom_id res chain seq x y z
N MET A 1 24.83 17.42 22.55
CA MET A 1 24.08 16.24 22.13
C MET A 1 22.95 16.73 21.22
N LYS A 2 22.98 16.39 19.96
CA LYS A 2 21.97 16.85 18.97
C LYS A 2 20.70 16.00 19.10
N LEU A 3 19.54 16.59 18.84
CA LEU A 3 18.22 15.93 18.95
C LEU A 3 18.13 14.67 18.07
N SER A 4 18.88 14.63 16.95
CA SER A 4 19.01 13.48 16.06
C SER A 4 19.69 12.26 16.71
N GLU A 5 20.59 12.46 17.68
CA GLU A 5 21.27 11.38 18.42
C GLU A 5 20.33 10.72 19.45
N LEU A 6 19.34 11.48 19.95
CA LEU A 6 18.35 11.01 20.93
C LEU A 6 17.23 10.17 20.30
N LEU A 7 16.95 10.38 19.01
CA LEU A 7 15.78 9.77 18.34
C LEU A 7 16.14 8.64 17.37
N ASN A 8 17.45 8.38 17.16
CA ASN A 8 17.95 7.36 16.23
C ASN A 8 17.25 7.40 14.84
N ILE A 9 16.96 8.63 14.34
CA ILE A 9 16.26 8.86 13.07
C ILE A 9 17.24 9.58 12.15
N ASP A 10 17.65 8.89 11.10
CA ASP A 10 18.38 9.49 9.99
C ASP A 10 17.43 10.42 9.22
N PHE A 11 17.64 11.73 9.33
CA PHE A 11 16.92 12.74 8.56
C PHE A 11 17.68 12.96 7.25
N PRO A 12 17.23 12.44 6.12
CA PRO A 12 17.84 12.79 4.85
C PRO A 12 17.53 14.26 4.56
N ASN A 13 18.53 15.12 4.66
CA ASN A 13 18.59 16.49 4.14
C ASN A 13 17.33 17.38 4.36
N MET A 14 16.93 17.58 5.62
CA MET A 14 15.87 18.52 5.98
C MET A 14 16.41 19.88 6.44
N GLU A 15 17.53 20.34 5.88
CA GLU A 15 18.07 21.69 6.21
C GLU A 15 17.40 22.83 5.44
N GLU A 16 16.49 22.56 4.52
CA GLU A 16 15.69 23.59 3.83
C GLU A 16 14.23 23.57 4.30
N ALA A 17 13.95 24.46 5.28
CA ALA A 17 12.70 25.25 5.37
C ALA A 17 11.43 24.62 5.99
N MET A 18 11.50 23.80 7.03
CA MET A 18 10.31 23.67 7.88
C MET A 18 10.31 24.79 8.95
N SER A 19 9.21 25.53 9.06
CA SER A 19 9.01 26.48 10.15
C SER A 19 8.95 25.78 11.50
N LYS A 20 9.22 26.51 12.60
CA LYS A 20 9.11 25.93 13.96
C LYS A 20 7.74 25.32 14.23
N ASP A 21 6.67 25.89 13.66
CA ASP A 21 5.30 25.42 13.84
C ASP A 21 5.05 24.11 13.08
N GLU A 22 5.62 23.95 11.89
CA GLU A 22 5.55 22.70 11.11
C GLU A 22 6.32 21.57 11.79
N VAL A 23 7.49 21.85 12.34
CA VAL A 23 8.26 20.86 13.14
C VAL A 23 7.47 20.43 14.38
N GLN A 24 6.86 21.37 15.09
CA GLN A 24 6.01 21.06 16.25
C GLN A 24 4.76 20.25 15.86
N ALA A 25 4.13 20.56 14.75
CA ALA A 25 2.99 19.81 14.22
C ALA A 25 3.40 18.37 13.85
N GLU A 26 4.56 18.20 13.21
CA GLU A 26 5.08 16.89 12.84
C GLU A 26 5.45 16.04 14.06
N ILE A 27 6.06 16.64 15.08
CA ILE A 27 6.35 15.95 16.36
C ILE A 27 5.06 15.47 17.01
N LYS A 28 4.03 16.33 17.09
CA LYS A 28 2.73 15.97 17.67
C LYS A 28 2.06 14.84 16.87
N ARG A 29 2.15 14.88 15.54
CA ARG A 29 1.62 13.83 14.67
C ARG A 29 2.29 12.48 14.96
N ARG A 30 3.63 12.44 14.98
CA ARG A 30 4.40 11.22 15.27
C ARG A 30 4.14 10.67 16.66
N GLN A 31 4.01 11.54 17.66
CA GLN A 31 3.67 11.14 19.02
C GLN A 31 2.28 10.51 19.08
N LYS A 32 1.30 11.07 18.34
CA LYS A 32 -0.06 10.49 18.24
C LYS A 32 -0.03 9.15 17.54
N GLU A 33 0.69 9.01 16.44
CA GLU A 33 0.84 7.74 15.70
C GLU A 33 1.49 6.67 16.57
N ALA A 34 2.60 6.97 17.26
CA ALA A 34 3.27 6.04 18.15
C ALA A 34 2.37 5.62 19.34
N PHE A 35 1.57 6.54 19.86
CA PHE A 35 0.59 6.23 20.91
C PHE A 35 -0.49 5.28 20.41
N ILE A 36 -1.07 5.53 19.22
CA ILE A 36 -2.06 4.66 18.59
C ILE A 36 -1.48 3.27 18.37
N ASP A 37 -0.27 3.18 17.85
CA ASP A 37 0.42 1.92 17.59
C ASP A 37 0.63 1.11 18.88
N ALA A 38 1.08 1.74 19.95
CA ALA A 38 1.27 1.09 21.25
C ALA A 38 -0.08 0.59 21.84
N MET A 39 -1.12 1.39 21.74
CA MET A 39 -2.47 1.08 22.18
C MET A 39 -3.05 -0.14 21.43
N LEU A 40 -2.96 -0.14 20.10
CA LEU A 40 -3.42 -1.25 19.26
C LEU A 40 -2.60 -2.52 19.49
N ALA A 41 -1.30 -2.41 19.71
CA ALA A 41 -0.45 -3.55 20.05
C ALA A 41 -0.79 -4.16 21.43
N ALA A 42 -1.15 -3.32 22.41
CA ALA A 42 -1.64 -3.79 23.70
C ALA A 42 -2.98 -4.54 23.54
N MET A 43 -3.92 -3.99 22.78
CA MET A 43 -5.19 -4.64 22.46
C MET A 43 -4.95 -5.99 21.76
N HIS A 44 -4.05 -6.06 20.79
CA HIS A 44 -3.74 -7.28 20.05
C HIS A 44 -3.24 -8.41 20.99
N ARG A 45 -2.37 -8.09 21.95
CA ARG A 45 -1.93 -9.06 22.96
C ARG A 45 -3.09 -9.63 23.78
N LEU A 46 -4.09 -8.80 24.13
CA LEU A 46 -5.28 -9.23 24.86
C LEU A 46 -6.17 -10.11 23.98
N VAL A 47 -6.42 -9.72 22.76
CA VAL A 47 -7.23 -10.48 21.78
C VAL A 47 -6.63 -11.86 21.52
N MET A 48 -5.30 -11.95 21.36
CA MET A 48 -4.57 -13.17 21.05
C MET A 48 -4.25 -14.02 22.28
N SER A 49 -4.64 -13.61 23.50
CA SER A 49 -4.36 -14.38 24.71
C SER A 49 -5.12 -15.71 24.73
N LYS A 50 -4.47 -16.78 25.22
CA LYS A 50 -5.08 -18.12 25.31
C LYS A 50 -6.34 -18.07 26.18
N GLY A 51 -7.43 -18.69 25.70
CA GLY A 51 -8.70 -18.75 26.41
C GLY A 51 -9.60 -17.52 26.25
N ASN A 52 -9.21 -16.57 25.42
CA ASN A 52 -10.03 -15.41 25.11
C ASN A 52 -11.32 -15.83 24.37
N ARG A 53 -12.49 -15.41 24.90
CA ARG A 53 -13.81 -15.58 24.28
C ARG A 53 -14.54 -14.26 24.07
N ARG A 54 -13.87 -13.13 24.31
CA ARG A 54 -14.49 -11.79 24.20
C ARG A 54 -14.38 -11.29 22.75
N SER A 55 -15.36 -10.50 22.34
CA SER A 55 -15.35 -9.84 21.03
C SER A 55 -14.31 -8.70 20.98
N ILE A 56 -13.84 -8.36 19.79
CA ILE A 56 -12.93 -7.23 19.55
C ILE A 56 -13.55 -5.93 20.05
N GLY A 57 -14.85 -5.69 19.77
CA GLY A 57 -15.56 -4.52 20.25
C GLY A 57 -15.56 -4.40 21.78
N SER A 58 -15.60 -5.53 22.51
CA SER A 58 -15.50 -5.52 23.96
C SER A 58 -14.13 -5.03 24.45
N TYR A 59 -13.04 -5.44 23.78
CA TYR A 59 -11.70 -4.94 24.10
C TYR A 59 -11.52 -3.48 23.70
N ALA A 60 -12.05 -3.08 22.54
CA ALA A 60 -12.02 -1.69 22.09
C ALA A 60 -12.72 -0.76 23.09
N PHE A 61 -13.84 -1.23 23.68
CA PHE A 61 -14.56 -0.50 24.72
C PHE A 61 -13.71 -0.31 25.99
N ASP A 62 -13.06 -1.38 26.46
CA ASP A 62 -12.19 -1.30 27.65
C ASP A 62 -10.99 -0.39 27.41
N ILE A 63 -10.37 -0.48 26.24
CA ILE A 63 -9.26 0.37 25.81
C ILE A 63 -9.68 1.85 25.72
N SER A 64 -10.86 2.13 25.15
CA SER A 64 -11.43 3.49 25.08
C SER A 64 -11.58 4.10 26.49
N ARG A 65 -12.04 3.31 27.44
CA ARG A 65 -12.17 3.76 28.84
C ARG A 65 -10.83 3.96 29.55
N ALA A 66 -9.85 3.12 29.24
CA ALA A 66 -8.55 3.15 29.89
C ALA A 66 -7.67 4.31 29.41
N PHE A 67 -7.68 4.59 28.11
CA PHE A 67 -6.78 5.57 27.51
C PHE A 67 -7.44 6.93 27.21
N GLY A 68 -8.79 6.96 27.06
CA GLY A 68 -9.53 8.17 26.68
C GLY A 68 -9.16 8.70 25.28
N GLY A 69 -9.89 9.72 24.84
CA GLY A 69 -9.55 10.44 23.59
C GLY A 69 -9.93 9.76 22.28
N PHE A 70 -10.39 8.51 22.31
CA PHE A 70 -10.87 7.77 21.14
C PHE A 70 -12.19 7.08 21.45
N ASP A 71 -13.12 7.10 20.49
CA ASP A 71 -14.34 6.30 20.57
C ASP A 71 -14.02 4.80 20.38
N HIS A 72 -14.74 3.91 21.06
CA HIS A 72 -14.51 2.47 20.98
C HIS A 72 -14.68 1.90 19.56
N ARG A 73 -15.58 2.49 18.74
CA ARG A 73 -15.78 2.08 17.33
C ARG A 73 -14.61 2.51 16.47
N GLU A 74 -14.02 3.67 16.78
CA GLU A 74 -12.80 4.15 16.10
C GLU A 74 -11.62 3.22 16.42
N ILE A 75 -11.45 2.83 17.69
CA ILE A 75 -10.40 1.87 18.10
C ILE A 75 -10.63 0.50 17.45
N GLU A 76 -11.88 0.02 17.42
CA GLU A 76 -12.20 -1.25 16.76
C GLU A 76 -11.89 -1.21 15.27
N SER A 77 -12.22 -0.12 14.57
CA SER A 77 -11.89 0.08 13.15
C SER A 77 -10.38 0.07 12.95
N MET A 78 -9.63 0.91 13.67
CA MET A 78 -8.18 0.95 13.59
C MET A 78 -7.52 -0.40 13.89
N TYR A 79 -8.05 -1.17 14.84
CA TYR A 79 -7.56 -2.50 15.17
C TYR A 79 -7.80 -3.49 14.03
N ARG A 80 -9.02 -3.50 13.47
CA ARG A 80 -9.37 -4.34 12.32
C ARG A 80 -8.49 -4.01 11.12
N ASP A 81 -8.32 -2.73 10.83
CA ASP A 81 -7.47 -2.26 9.73
C ASP A 81 -6.00 -2.69 9.90
N LYS A 82 -5.49 -2.70 11.13
CA LYS A 82 -4.09 -3.04 11.40
C LYS A 82 -3.82 -4.54 11.50
N TYR A 83 -4.68 -5.30 12.17
CA TYR A 83 -4.39 -6.69 12.56
C TYR A 83 -5.32 -7.73 11.95
N MET A 84 -6.48 -7.32 11.46
CA MET A 84 -7.46 -8.23 10.85
C MET A 84 -7.57 -8.05 9.34
N ALA A 85 -6.92 -7.04 8.79
CA ALA A 85 -6.77 -6.87 7.35
C ALA A 85 -6.19 -8.12 6.65
N GLU A 86 -5.49 -8.96 7.43
CA GLU A 86 -4.92 -10.23 6.93
C GLU A 86 -5.76 -11.47 7.29
N SER A 87 -6.73 -11.39 8.23
CA SER A 87 -7.41 -12.57 8.77
C SER A 87 -8.93 -12.63 8.67
N GLU A 88 -9.64 -11.50 8.56
CA GLU A 88 -11.11 -11.51 8.43
C GLU A 88 -11.60 -10.37 7.51
N GLY A 89 -11.94 -10.77 6.26
CA GLY A 89 -13.02 -10.11 5.53
C GLY A 89 -12.83 -8.67 5.13
N TYR A 90 -11.67 -8.23 4.67
CA TYR A 90 -11.70 -7.33 3.52
C TYR A 90 -12.49 -8.07 2.44
N PRO A 91 -13.36 -7.37 1.70
CA PRO A 91 -14.06 -8.03 0.62
C PRO A 91 -13.00 -8.83 -0.15
N THR A 92 -13.20 -10.16 -0.21
CA THR A 92 -12.30 -11.07 -0.94
C THR A 92 -12.20 -10.66 -2.41
N GLU A 93 -12.97 -9.66 -2.79
CA GLU A 93 -13.02 -9.07 -4.12
C GLU A 93 -12.66 -7.58 -4.06
N ILE A 94 -11.66 -7.21 -4.83
CA ILE A 94 -11.33 -5.80 -5.08
C ILE A 94 -12.42 -5.23 -5.97
N THR A 95 -13.00 -4.09 -5.57
CA THR A 95 -14.03 -3.39 -6.33
C THR A 95 -13.43 -2.29 -7.22
N GLN A 96 -14.18 -1.86 -8.24
CA GLN A 96 -13.74 -0.75 -9.11
C GLN A 96 -13.38 0.51 -8.32
N PRO A 97 -14.19 1.02 -7.35
CA PRO A 97 -13.82 2.20 -6.56
C PRO A 97 -12.52 2.03 -5.76
N MET A 98 -12.18 0.80 -5.37
CA MET A 98 -10.89 0.52 -4.69
C MET A 98 -9.72 0.63 -5.67
N LEU A 99 -9.87 0.14 -6.90
CA LEU A 99 -8.86 0.32 -7.96
C LEU A 99 -8.72 1.78 -8.35
N ASP A 100 -9.83 2.52 -8.52
CA ASP A 100 -9.80 3.95 -8.85
C ASP A 100 -9.06 4.76 -7.76
N THR A 101 -9.18 4.33 -6.50
CA THR A 101 -8.45 4.96 -5.39
C THR A 101 -6.96 4.63 -5.44
N LEU A 102 -6.61 3.40 -5.76
CA LEU A 102 -5.22 2.97 -5.95
C LEU A 102 -4.59 3.71 -7.14
N GLU A 103 -5.28 3.78 -8.27
CA GLU A 103 -4.89 4.46 -9.50
C GLU A 103 -4.48 5.92 -9.19
N LYS A 104 -5.38 6.70 -8.60
CA LYS A 104 -5.10 8.09 -8.18
C LYS A 104 -3.88 8.22 -7.23
N HIS A 105 -3.60 7.20 -6.45
CA HIS A 105 -2.42 7.20 -5.59
C HIS A 105 -1.15 6.92 -6.39
N LEU A 106 -1.22 5.99 -7.34
CA LEU A 106 -0.11 5.62 -8.20
C LEU A 106 0.22 6.75 -9.20
N ASP A 107 -0.78 7.44 -9.75
CA ASP A 107 -0.58 8.60 -10.65
C ASP A 107 0.28 9.66 -9.98
N ARG A 108 -0.02 10.00 -8.72
CA ARG A 108 0.81 10.94 -7.95
C ARG A 108 2.24 10.44 -7.75
N LEU A 109 2.42 9.14 -7.59
CA LEU A 109 3.74 8.54 -7.42
C LEU A 109 4.52 8.54 -8.74
N PHE A 110 3.88 8.13 -9.83
CA PHE A 110 4.50 7.99 -11.15
C PHE A 110 4.60 9.32 -11.92
N ALA A 111 3.84 10.36 -11.53
CA ALA A 111 3.92 11.70 -12.12
C ALA A 111 5.36 12.27 -12.16
N ALA A 112 6.20 11.92 -11.18
CA ALA A 112 7.60 12.35 -11.15
C ALA A 112 8.45 11.81 -12.32
N VAL A 113 7.96 10.80 -13.04
CA VAL A 113 8.59 10.23 -14.24
C VAL A 113 7.71 10.38 -15.49
N GLY A 114 6.62 11.17 -15.40
CA GLY A 114 5.73 11.49 -16.53
C GLY A 114 4.87 10.31 -16.97
N ILE A 115 4.43 9.46 -16.02
CA ILE A 115 3.59 8.30 -16.28
C ILE A 115 2.28 8.44 -15.49
N ASP A 116 1.16 8.16 -16.13
CA ASP A 116 -0.15 7.90 -15.56
C ASP A 116 -0.39 6.38 -15.48
N VAL A 117 -1.12 5.90 -14.48
CA VAL A 117 -1.33 4.45 -14.27
C VAL A 117 -2.81 4.12 -14.45
N GLU A 118 -3.11 3.20 -15.35
CA GLU A 118 -4.47 2.78 -15.62
C GLU A 118 -4.68 1.28 -15.38
N PHE A 119 -5.82 0.91 -14.78
CA PHE A 119 -6.25 -0.47 -14.63
C PHE A 119 -7.40 -0.78 -15.60
N THR A 120 -7.20 -1.79 -16.45
CA THR A 120 -8.27 -2.23 -17.34
C THR A 120 -9.38 -2.95 -16.56
N ARG A 121 -10.60 -2.98 -17.12
CA ARG A 121 -11.68 -3.82 -16.57
C ARG A 121 -11.27 -5.30 -16.47
N HIS A 122 -10.49 -5.79 -17.43
CA HIS A 122 -9.97 -7.15 -17.39
C HIS A 122 -9.00 -7.37 -16.20
N PHE A 123 -8.25 -6.35 -15.80
CA PHE A 123 -7.43 -6.40 -14.60
C PHE A 123 -8.28 -6.65 -13.34
N LEU A 124 -9.42 -5.94 -13.22
CA LEU A 124 -10.36 -6.14 -12.11
C LEU A 124 -10.90 -7.57 -12.07
N ASP A 125 -11.31 -8.13 -13.23
CA ASP A 125 -11.79 -9.50 -13.31
C ASP A 125 -10.69 -10.50 -12.90
N ARG A 126 -9.44 -10.22 -13.26
CA ARG A 126 -8.30 -11.10 -13.00
C ARG A 126 -7.77 -11.03 -11.58
N VAL A 127 -7.77 -9.88 -10.94
CA VAL A 127 -7.33 -9.76 -9.54
C VAL A 127 -8.24 -10.58 -8.62
N ASN A 128 -9.53 -10.68 -8.96
CA ASN A 128 -10.55 -11.45 -8.23
C ASN A 128 -10.69 -12.91 -8.68
N ASP A 129 -9.89 -13.34 -9.65
CA ASP A 129 -10.02 -14.69 -10.23
C ASP A 129 -9.58 -15.78 -9.24
N ARG A 130 -10.42 -16.77 -9.01
CA ARG A 130 -10.14 -17.92 -8.13
C ARG A 130 -8.89 -18.71 -8.52
N ARG A 131 -8.41 -18.59 -9.76
CA ARG A 131 -7.16 -19.19 -10.23
C ARG A 131 -5.92 -18.64 -9.53
N ASN A 132 -6.02 -17.49 -8.88
CA ASN A 132 -4.94 -16.95 -8.07
C ASN A 132 -4.64 -17.78 -6.80
N LYS A 133 -5.48 -18.76 -6.46
CA LYS A 133 -5.38 -19.65 -5.27
C LYS A 133 -5.42 -18.89 -3.94
N GLN A 134 -4.55 -17.91 -3.78
CA GLN A 134 -4.58 -16.92 -2.70
C GLN A 134 -5.07 -15.60 -3.27
N PRO A 135 -6.02 -14.91 -2.64
CA PRO A 135 -6.48 -13.60 -3.07
C PRO A 135 -5.30 -12.63 -3.20
N ILE A 136 -5.35 -11.81 -4.24
CA ILE A 136 -4.43 -10.68 -4.40
C ILE A 136 -5.09 -9.49 -3.71
N THR A 137 -4.39 -8.87 -2.76
CA THR A 137 -4.93 -7.76 -1.99
C THR A 137 -4.55 -6.40 -2.57
N LEU A 138 -5.36 -5.38 -2.30
CA LEU A 138 -5.07 -4.00 -2.70
C LEU A 138 -3.71 -3.52 -2.13
N LYS A 139 -3.39 -3.95 -0.91
CA LYS A 139 -2.10 -3.67 -0.25
C LYS A 139 -0.92 -4.27 -1.00
N GLU A 140 -1.04 -5.54 -1.45
CA GLU A 140 0.00 -6.17 -2.26
C GLU A 140 0.22 -5.42 -3.58
N LEU A 141 -0.86 -5.00 -4.25
CA LEU A 141 -0.76 -4.20 -5.48
C LEU A 141 -0.08 -2.85 -5.21
N ALA A 142 -0.47 -2.14 -4.16
CA ALA A 142 0.14 -0.87 -3.79
C ALA A 142 1.64 -0.99 -3.53
N ILE A 143 2.06 -2.03 -2.79
CA ILE A 143 3.47 -2.31 -2.51
C ILE A 143 4.21 -2.67 -3.81
N LEU A 144 3.64 -3.55 -4.63
CA LEU A 144 4.22 -3.98 -5.90
C LEU A 144 4.50 -2.79 -6.82
N PHE A 145 3.51 -1.92 -7.04
CA PHE A 145 3.68 -0.75 -7.90
C PHE A 145 4.66 0.28 -7.31
N LYS A 146 4.64 0.49 -5.99
CA LYS A 146 5.61 1.36 -5.30
C LYS A 146 7.04 0.83 -5.46
N ASP A 147 7.26 -0.47 -5.27
CA ASP A 147 8.57 -1.10 -5.43
C ASP A 147 9.00 -1.05 -6.91
N ALA A 148 8.07 -1.25 -7.86
CA ALA A 148 8.33 -1.10 -9.28
C ALA A 148 8.74 0.34 -9.64
N TYR A 149 8.04 1.34 -9.12
CA TYR A 149 8.43 2.74 -9.28
C TYR A 149 9.84 3.01 -8.75
N ASN A 150 10.12 2.62 -7.51
CA ASN A 150 11.41 2.87 -6.88
C ASN A 150 12.58 2.23 -7.64
N LYS A 151 12.39 1.02 -8.15
CA LYS A 151 13.44 0.26 -8.81
C LYS A 151 13.53 0.54 -10.32
N TYR A 152 12.39 0.74 -10.97
CA TYR A 152 12.29 0.76 -12.42
C TYR A 152 11.58 1.98 -13.01
N GLY A 153 11.07 2.93 -12.23
CA GLY A 153 10.26 4.06 -12.72
C GLY A 153 10.90 4.80 -13.90
N LYS A 154 12.17 5.19 -13.76
CA LYS A 154 12.92 5.84 -14.88
C LYS A 154 13.09 4.92 -16.09
N ARG A 155 13.34 3.63 -15.86
CA ARG A 155 13.48 2.66 -16.96
C ARG A 155 12.18 2.45 -17.69
N ILE A 156 11.06 2.38 -16.97
CA ILE A 156 9.71 2.25 -17.57
C ILE A 156 9.43 3.47 -18.45
N ALA A 157 9.66 4.69 -17.95
CA ALA A 157 9.48 5.92 -18.74
C ALA A 157 10.35 5.95 -20.01
N GLN A 158 11.54 5.35 -19.98
CA GLN A 158 12.48 5.27 -21.11
C GLN A 158 12.14 4.18 -22.14
N MET A 159 11.23 3.25 -21.82
CA MET A 159 10.80 2.21 -22.77
C MET A 159 10.01 2.81 -23.93
N GLY A 160 9.33 3.93 -23.70
CA GLY A 160 8.52 4.62 -24.71
C GLY A 160 7.18 3.96 -24.99
N PRO A 161 6.36 4.59 -25.86
CA PRO A 161 5.06 4.05 -26.24
C PRO A 161 5.18 2.72 -26.98
N ASP A 162 4.09 1.95 -26.99
CA ASP A 162 3.95 0.61 -27.56
C ASP A 162 4.85 -0.47 -26.90
N ALA A 163 5.60 -0.13 -25.84
CA ALA A 163 6.37 -1.10 -25.11
C ALA A 163 5.45 -1.94 -24.19
N GLU A 164 5.78 -3.23 -24.09
CA GLU A 164 5.16 -4.15 -23.15
C GLU A 164 6.20 -4.74 -22.20
N ALA A 165 5.83 -4.92 -20.93
CA ALA A 165 6.68 -5.58 -19.95
C ALA A 165 5.84 -6.24 -18.85
N VAL A 166 6.50 -6.94 -17.93
CA VAL A 166 5.84 -7.58 -16.79
C VAL A 166 6.57 -7.20 -15.50
N ILE A 167 5.86 -6.60 -14.56
CA ILE A 167 6.32 -6.48 -13.18
C ILE A 167 6.12 -7.83 -12.49
N LYS A 168 7.18 -8.39 -11.89
CA LYS A 168 7.15 -9.69 -11.20
C LYS A 168 7.56 -9.53 -9.76
N ASP A 169 6.66 -9.75 -8.82
CA ASP A 169 7.04 -9.86 -7.40
C ASP A 169 7.48 -11.31 -7.11
N MET A 170 8.78 -11.49 -6.89
CA MET A 170 9.38 -12.79 -6.64
C MET A 170 9.06 -13.33 -5.24
N ARG A 171 8.52 -12.52 -4.33
CA ARG A 171 8.11 -12.93 -2.97
C ARG A 171 6.69 -13.49 -2.94
N SER A 172 5.78 -12.83 -3.63
CA SER A 172 4.35 -13.17 -3.63
C SER A 172 3.91 -13.93 -4.88
N ASP A 173 4.80 -14.13 -5.87
CA ASP A 173 4.50 -14.70 -7.17
C ASP A 173 3.45 -13.92 -7.99
N VAL A 174 3.18 -12.67 -7.62
CA VAL A 174 2.26 -11.79 -8.35
C VAL A 174 2.97 -11.21 -9.57
N ASN A 175 2.31 -11.33 -10.71
CA ASN A 175 2.80 -10.85 -11.99
C ASN A 175 1.78 -9.88 -12.59
N VAL A 176 2.25 -8.72 -13.05
CA VAL A 176 1.43 -7.67 -13.66
C VAL A 176 1.99 -7.34 -15.05
N PRO A 177 1.46 -7.96 -16.10
CA PRO A 177 1.70 -7.51 -17.47
C PRO A 177 1.07 -6.14 -17.72
N PHE A 178 1.85 -5.25 -18.33
CA PHE A 178 1.41 -3.91 -18.70
C PHE A 178 1.89 -3.54 -20.11
N ALA A 179 1.23 -2.56 -20.69
CA ALA A 179 1.68 -1.85 -21.88
C ALA A 179 1.85 -0.38 -21.58
N LEU A 180 2.65 0.29 -22.38
CA LEU A 180 2.78 1.74 -22.38
C LEU A 180 2.09 2.28 -23.64
N ASP A 181 1.27 3.32 -23.45
CA ASP A 181 0.62 4.02 -24.55
C ASP A 181 0.84 5.53 -24.39
N TRP A 182 0.80 6.28 -25.49
CA TRP A 182 0.95 7.73 -25.46
C TRP A 182 -0.38 8.43 -25.58
N ASP A 183 -0.85 9.06 -24.48
CA ASP A 183 -2.02 9.93 -24.55
C ASP A 183 -1.64 11.30 -25.13
N SER A 184 -1.97 11.50 -26.40
CA SER A 184 -1.71 12.76 -27.09
C SER A 184 -2.53 13.95 -26.55
N ASN A 185 -3.63 13.71 -25.85
CA ASN A 185 -4.46 14.76 -25.25
C ASN A 185 -3.86 15.29 -23.96
N LYS A 186 -3.39 14.38 -23.10
CA LYS A 186 -2.75 14.70 -21.85
C LYS A 186 -1.24 14.97 -22.00
N GLN A 187 -0.65 14.55 -23.11
CA GLN A 187 0.80 14.59 -23.39
C GLN A 187 1.62 13.84 -22.31
N GLU A 188 1.14 12.68 -21.93
CA GLU A 188 1.78 11.81 -20.94
C GLU A 188 1.81 10.35 -21.43
N LEU A 189 2.59 9.53 -20.75
CA LEU A 189 2.72 8.12 -21.02
C LEU A 189 1.84 7.33 -20.06
N ASP A 190 0.85 6.59 -20.58
CA ASP A 190 -0.02 5.75 -19.78
C ASP A 190 0.60 4.38 -19.56
N LEU A 191 0.73 3.94 -18.31
CA LEU A 191 1.03 2.57 -17.94
C LEU A 191 -0.28 1.81 -17.74
N ILE A 192 -0.68 1.06 -18.75
CA ILE A 192 -1.92 0.30 -18.77
C ILE A 192 -1.68 -1.11 -18.20
N ALA A 193 -2.07 -1.33 -16.96
CA ALA A 193 -2.04 -2.67 -16.35
C ALA A 193 -3.14 -3.54 -16.94
N LYS A 194 -2.76 -4.44 -17.88
CA LYS A 194 -3.70 -5.24 -18.67
C LYS A 194 -4.34 -6.37 -17.88
N THR A 195 -3.58 -7.00 -16.99
CA THR A 195 -4.01 -8.19 -16.24
C THR A 195 -3.10 -8.38 -15.02
N VAL A 196 -3.52 -9.26 -14.12
CA VAL A 196 -2.74 -9.67 -12.95
C VAL A 196 -2.96 -11.16 -12.68
N MET A 197 -1.92 -11.83 -12.19
CA MET A 197 -2.01 -13.22 -11.78
C MET A 197 -0.97 -13.60 -10.75
N ARG A 198 -1.34 -14.46 -9.81
CA ARG A 198 -0.39 -15.12 -8.90
C ARG A 198 0.07 -16.44 -9.51
N LYS A 199 1.29 -16.47 -10.05
CA LYS A 199 1.85 -17.65 -10.71
C LYS A 199 3.37 -17.68 -10.59
N LYS A 200 3.91 -18.62 -9.82
CA LYS A 200 5.33 -18.79 -9.55
C LYS A 200 6.18 -18.93 -10.82
N ASP A 201 5.79 -19.79 -11.72
CA ASP A 201 6.54 -20.09 -12.93
C ASP A 201 5.97 -19.36 -14.15
N PHE A 202 5.60 -18.08 -13.97
CA PHE A 202 5.09 -17.27 -15.06
C PHE A 202 6.19 -17.02 -16.09
N ARG A 203 5.92 -17.35 -17.35
CA ARG A 203 6.81 -17.14 -18.48
C ARG A 203 6.18 -16.21 -19.49
N THR A 204 6.99 -15.32 -20.06
CA THR A 204 6.59 -14.35 -21.08
C THR A 204 7.74 -14.13 -22.04
N SER A 205 7.41 -13.68 -23.25
CA SER A 205 8.41 -13.16 -24.20
C SER A 205 8.74 -11.69 -23.96
N ASN A 206 7.91 -11.00 -23.17
CA ASN A 206 8.09 -9.58 -22.85
C ASN A 206 9.19 -9.37 -21.80
N PRO A 207 9.85 -8.23 -21.78
CA PRO A 207 10.81 -7.87 -20.73
C PRO A 207 10.23 -8.05 -19.33
N GLU A 208 11.01 -8.65 -18.45
CA GLU A 208 10.63 -8.86 -17.06
C GLU A 208 11.30 -7.81 -16.16
N LEU A 209 10.53 -7.30 -15.19
CA LEU A 209 10.95 -6.34 -14.17
C LEU A 209 10.81 -7.01 -12.78
N PRO A 210 11.81 -7.83 -12.36
CA PRO A 210 11.72 -8.58 -11.11
C PRO A 210 11.92 -7.70 -9.89
N LEU A 211 11.01 -7.80 -8.94
CA LEU A 211 11.07 -7.21 -7.59
C LEU A 211 11.48 -8.30 -6.59
N ASN A 212 12.32 -7.93 -5.61
CA ASN A 212 12.81 -8.83 -4.57
C ASN A 212 12.20 -8.48 -3.23
#